data_d8ab9ca3d8782b567d04ca4cddc43a19
#
_entry.id   d8ab9ca3d8782b567d04ca4cddc43a19
#
_cell.length_a   1.000
_cell.length_b   1.000
_cell.length_c   1.000
_cell.angle_alpha   90.00
_cell.angle_beta   90.00
_cell.angle_gamma   90.00
#
_symmetry.space_group_name_H-M   'P 1'
#
loop_
_entity.id
_entity.type
_entity.pdbx_description
1 polymer ?
#
loop_
_entity_poly.entity_id
_entity_poly.type
_entity_poly.pdbx_seq_one_letter_code
_entity_poly.pdbx_strand_id
1 'polypeptide(L)'
;MATNADQVWELLAQLVESQAQLTESQAQLIESQKETDLQIKELGKQIGGLGNKFGSFTEGLALPSMQTILREQFGMEIISPSVRVKKSGENLEIDVLAYTNGDINKAMIVEVKSHVEEKSIAQLVKILEKFRTFFPEHQNKQVYGILAVDMSEQK
;
A
#
# COMPACT_ATOMS: atom_id res chain seq x y z
N MET A 1 -15.20 45.60 59.48
CA MET A 1 -14.99 44.13 59.40
C MET A 1 -15.97 43.58 58.36
N ALA A 2 -15.46 43.02 57.28
CA ALA A 2 -16.31 42.28 56.38
C ALA A 2 -16.90 41.09 57.16
N THR A 3 -18.23 40.93 57.14
CA THR A 3 -18.89 39.80 57.77
C THR A 3 -18.53 38.53 57.04
N ASN A 4 -18.57 37.36 57.71
CA ASN A 4 -18.30 36.07 57.07
C ASN A 4 -19.15 35.84 55.83
N ALA A 5 -20.32 36.46 55.72
CA ALA A 5 -21.20 36.44 54.57
C ALA A 5 -20.62 37.13 53.36
N ASP A 6 -20.00 38.28 53.54
CA ASP A 6 -19.40 39.02 52.39
C ASP A 6 -18.23 38.28 51.78
N GLN A 7 -17.41 37.64 52.59
CA GLN A 7 -16.30 36.79 52.11
C GLN A 7 -16.81 35.56 51.35
N VAL A 8 -17.93 34.97 51.80
CA VAL A 8 -18.54 33.85 51.05
C VAL A 8 -19.07 34.27 49.71
N TRP A 9 -19.71 35.43 49.63
CA TRP A 9 -20.21 35.97 48.36
C TRP A 9 -19.06 36.31 47.37
N GLU A 10 -17.95 36.84 47.87
CA GLU A 10 -16.77 37.12 47.05
C GLU A 10 -16.14 35.82 46.50
N LEU A 11 -16.03 34.76 47.33
CA LEU A 11 -15.53 33.48 46.91
C LEU A 11 -16.47 32.80 45.91
N LEU A 12 -17.80 32.91 46.06
CA LEU A 12 -18.76 32.41 45.09
C LEU A 12 -18.64 33.14 43.76
N ALA A 13 -18.45 34.44 43.73
CA ALA A 13 -18.26 35.21 42.54
C ALA A 13 -16.97 34.76 41.78
N GLN A 14 -15.87 34.58 42.50
CA GLN A 14 -14.62 34.07 41.93
C GLN A 14 -14.78 32.62 41.39
N LEU A 15 -15.52 31.81 42.08
CA LEU A 15 -15.80 30.43 41.64
C LEU A 15 -16.60 30.41 40.34
N VAL A 16 -17.63 31.25 40.20
CA VAL A 16 -18.45 31.38 39.00
C VAL A 16 -17.60 31.86 37.82
N GLU A 17 -16.74 32.85 38.05
CA GLU A 17 -15.84 33.35 37.01
C GLU A 17 -14.84 32.28 36.57
N SER A 18 -14.22 31.57 37.52
CA SER A 18 -13.30 30.47 37.22
C SER A 18 -14.00 29.33 36.47
N GLN A 19 -15.24 29.05 36.83
CA GLN A 19 -16.03 28.01 36.13
C GLN A 19 -16.39 28.43 34.70
N ALA A 20 -16.68 29.68 34.46
CA ALA A 20 -16.93 30.23 33.13
C ALA A 20 -15.66 30.13 32.27
N GLN A 21 -14.49 30.51 32.80
CA GLN A 21 -13.20 30.38 32.11
C GLN A 21 -12.86 28.93 31.79
N LEU A 22 -13.12 28.00 32.71
CA LEU A 22 -12.93 26.55 32.50
C LEU A 22 -13.82 26.05 31.35
N THR A 23 -15.07 26.46 31.34
CA THR A 23 -16.04 26.04 30.31
C THR A 23 -15.59 26.55 28.93
N GLU A 24 -15.13 27.77 28.83
CA GLU A 24 -14.60 28.36 27.59
C GLU A 24 -13.33 27.62 27.14
N SER A 25 -12.40 27.37 28.05
CA SER A 25 -11.19 26.61 27.77
C SER A 25 -11.49 25.17 27.29
N GLN A 26 -12.49 24.51 27.90
CA GLN A 26 -12.94 23.19 27.45
C GLN A 26 -13.52 23.25 26.03
N ALA A 27 -14.31 24.26 25.71
CA ALA A 27 -14.86 24.43 24.36
C ALA A 27 -13.75 24.61 23.31
N GLN A 28 -12.74 25.43 23.64
CA GLN A 28 -11.55 25.60 22.76
C GLN A 28 -10.75 24.32 22.59
N LEU A 29 -10.58 23.53 23.66
CA LEU A 29 -9.90 22.22 23.58
C LEU A 29 -10.66 21.22 22.71
N ILE A 30 -11.98 21.17 22.82
CA ILE A 30 -12.82 20.30 21.98
C ILE A 30 -12.70 20.68 20.51
N GLU A 31 -12.69 21.96 20.18
CA GLU A 31 -12.53 22.42 18.80
C GLU A 31 -11.13 22.08 18.24
N SER A 32 -10.08 22.35 19.03
CA SER A 32 -8.70 21.98 18.67
C SER A 32 -8.53 20.47 18.48
N GLN A 33 -9.22 19.67 19.30
CA GLN A 33 -9.19 18.22 19.19
C GLN A 33 -9.84 17.73 17.89
N LYS A 34 -10.98 18.31 17.50
CA LYS A 34 -11.63 18.03 16.20
C LYS A 34 -10.73 18.37 15.02
N GLU A 35 -10.06 19.50 15.08
CA GLU A 35 -9.13 19.93 14.04
C GLU A 35 -7.95 18.96 13.92
N THR A 36 -7.39 18.53 15.05
CA THR A 36 -6.33 17.52 15.10
C THR A 36 -6.78 16.18 14.51
N ASP A 37 -7.98 15.71 14.84
CA ASP A 37 -8.55 14.48 14.29
C ASP A 37 -8.71 14.55 12.77
N LEU A 38 -9.13 15.69 12.24
CA LEU A 38 -9.20 15.90 10.78
C LEU A 38 -7.82 15.87 10.13
N GLN A 39 -6.82 16.50 10.75
CA GLN A 39 -5.44 16.47 10.27
C GLN A 39 -4.85 15.05 10.26
N ILE A 40 -5.09 14.28 11.33
CA ILE A 40 -4.66 12.87 11.41
C ILE A 40 -5.32 12.04 10.31
N LYS A 41 -6.59 12.23 10.06
CA LYS A 41 -7.34 11.53 9.00
C LYS A 41 -6.79 11.88 7.61
N GLU A 42 -6.50 13.14 7.36
CA GLU A 42 -5.92 13.58 6.09
C GLU A 42 -4.49 13.06 5.90
N LEU A 43 -3.66 13.09 6.96
CA LEU A 43 -2.34 12.49 6.96
C LEU A 43 -2.38 10.98 6.67
N GLY A 44 -3.35 10.27 7.25
CA GLY A 44 -3.58 8.85 6.97
C GLY A 44 -3.85 8.57 5.50
N LYS A 45 -4.65 9.42 4.83
CA LYS A 45 -4.88 9.32 3.38
C LYS A 45 -3.61 9.58 2.56
N GLN A 46 -2.83 10.58 2.95
CA GLN A 46 -1.56 10.91 2.28
C GLN A 46 -0.55 9.79 2.42
N ILE A 47 -0.43 9.18 3.61
CA ILE A 47 0.43 8.02 3.85
C ILE A 47 -0.02 6.81 3.02
N GLY A 48 -1.33 6.54 2.95
CA GLY A 48 -1.87 5.48 2.09
C GLY A 48 -1.56 5.70 0.61
N GLY A 49 -1.71 6.93 0.13
CA GLY A 49 -1.33 7.32 -1.23
C GLY A 49 0.19 7.22 -1.49
N LEU A 50 1.00 7.52 -0.48
CA LEU A 50 2.46 7.39 -0.55
C LEU A 50 2.88 5.93 -0.59
N GLY A 51 2.26 5.05 0.21
CA GLY A 51 2.52 3.61 0.19
C GLY A 51 2.31 2.99 -1.20
N ASN A 52 1.22 3.37 -1.89
CA ASN A 52 0.98 2.94 -3.26
C ASN A 52 2.02 3.47 -4.26
N LYS A 53 2.51 4.70 -4.06
CA LYS A 53 3.58 5.28 -4.90
C LYS A 53 4.93 4.63 -4.60
N PHE A 54 5.22 4.29 -3.37
CA PHE A 54 6.43 3.57 -2.99
C PHE A 54 6.45 2.16 -3.56
N GLY A 55 5.33 1.43 -3.55
CA GLY A 55 5.20 0.13 -4.20
C GLY A 55 5.58 0.19 -5.67
N SER A 56 5.00 1.12 -6.43
CA SER A 56 5.31 1.29 -7.85
C SER A 56 6.74 1.78 -8.12
N PHE A 57 7.35 2.50 -7.18
CA PHE A 57 8.74 2.95 -7.28
C PHE A 57 9.71 1.79 -7.06
N THR A 58 9.47 0.94 -6.07
CA THR A 58 10.27 -0.26 -5.79
C THR A 58 10.20 -1.26 -6.95
N GLU A 59 9.00 -1.46 -7.50
CA GLU A 59 8.78 -2.24 -8.71
C GLU A 59 9.58 -1.67 -9.91
N GLY A 60 9.59 -0.35 -10.07
CA GLY A 60 10.34 0.35 -11.10
C GLY A 60 11.87 0.20 -10.99
N LEU A 61 12.40 0.10 -9.78
CA LEU A 61 13.84 -0.11 -9.54
C LEU A 61 14.28 -1.57 -9.73
N ALA A 62 13.41 -2.52 -9.37
CA ALA A 62 13.70 -3.94 -9.53
C ALA A 62 13.61 -4.41 -10.98
N LEU A 63 12.83 -3.73 -11.81
CA LEU A 63 12.54 -4.15 -13.18
C LEU A 63 13.77 -4.26 -14.10
N PRO A 64 14.74 -3.31 -14.15
CA PRO A 64 15.91 -3.44 -15.01
C PRO A 64 16.77 -4.65 -14.66
N SER A 65 16.99 -4.92 -13.38
CA SER A 65 17.73 -6.10 -12.91
C SER A 65 17.01 -7.39 -13.26
N MET A 66 15.70 -7.41 -13.12
CA MET A 66 14.86 -8.56 -13.48
C MET A 66 14.88 -8.83 -14.98
N GLN A 67 14.85 -7.80 -15.82
CA GLN A 67 14.96 -7.96 -17.27
C GLN A 67 16.28 -8.61 -17.68
N THR A 68 17.40 -8.19 -17.07
CA THR A 68 18.70 -8.78 -17.30
C THR A 68 18.73 -10.26 -16.92
N ILE A 69 18.23 -10.61 -15.74
CA ILE A 69 18.14 -12.00 -15.27
C ILE A 69 17.28 -12.85 -16.20
N LEU A 70 16.11 -12.35 -16.59
CA LEU A 70 15.19 -13.08 -17.47
C LEU A 70 15.81 -13.34 -18.85
N ARG A 71 16.56 -12.39 -19.40
CA ARG A 71 17.25 -12.57 -20.69
C ARG A 71 18.47 -13.50 -20.58
N GLU A 72 19.35 -13.21 -19.66
CA GLU A 72 20.66 -13.88 -19.59
C GLU A 72 20.59 -15.27 -18.96
N GLN A 73 19.79 -15.44 -17.90
CA GLN A 73 19.73 -16.71 -17.18
C GLN A 73 18.60 -17.61 -17.66
N PHE A 74 17.48 -17.05 -18.09
CA PHE A 74 16.30 -17.83 -18.50
C PHE A 74 16.02 -17.82 -20.01
N GLY A 75 16.77 -17.04 -20.78
CA GLY A 75 16.65 -17.01 -22.22
C GLY A 75 15.33 -16.42 -22.73
N MET A 76 14.71 -15.52 -21.97
CA MET A 76 13.44 -14.90 -22.36
C MET A 76 13.65 -13.84 -23.42
N GLU A 77 12.90 -13.94 -24.52
CA GLU A 77 12.99 -13.01 -25.66
C GLU A 77 12.08 -11.81 -25.48
N ILE A 78 10.86 -12.05 -25.01
CA ILE A 78 9.83 -11.04 -24.84
C ILE A 78 9.61 -10.81 -23.36
N ILE A 79 9.74 -9.56 -22.92
CA ILE A 79 9.56 -9.13 -21.53
C ILE A 79 8.64 -7.94 -21.50
N SER A 80 7.49 -8.10 -20.86
CA SER A 80 6.45 -7.07 -20.75
C SER A 80 6.22 -6.74 -19.28
N PRO A 81 6.59 -5.53 -18.83
CA PRO A 81 6.27 -5.07 -17.49
C PRO A 81 4.81 -4.60 -17.38
N SER A 82 4.25 -4.69 -16.18
CA SER A 82 2.95 -4.14 -15.83
C SER A 82 1.81 -4.58 -16.76
N VAL A 83 1.67 -5.89 -16.93
CA VAL A 83 0.62 -6.45 -17.77
C VAL A 83 -0.70 -6.45 -17.02
N ARG A 84 -1.70 -5.81 -17.59
CA ARG A 84 -3.06 -5.74 -17.04
C ARG A 84 -4.05 -6.20 -18.07
N VAL A 85 -4.83 -7.22 -17.71
CA VAL A 85 -5.87 -7.77 -18.59
C VAL A 85 -7.21 -7.76 -17.88
N LYS A 86 -8.24 -7.31 -18.59
CA LYS A 86 -9.62 -7.41 -18.14
C LYS A 86 -10.38 -8.33 -19.09
N LYS A 87 -10.94 -9.41 -18.57
CA LYS A 87 -11.69 -10.40 -19.33
C LYS A 87 -12.88 -10.89 -18.54
N SER A 88 -14.07 -10.87 -19.15
CA SER A 88 -15.31 -11.37 -18.54
C SER A 88 -15.62 -10.80 -17.16
N GLY A 89 -15.29 -9.51 -16.93
CA GLY A 89 -15.53 -8.84 -15.64
C GLY A 89 -14.43 -9.08 -14.58
N GLU A 90 -13.48 -9.98 -14.85
CA GLU A 90 -12.32 -10.22 -14.00
C GLU A 90 -11.09 -9.45 -14.48
N ASN A 91 -10.24 -9.05 -13.53
CA ASN A 91 -8.96 -8.41 -13.80
C ASN A 91 -7.83 -9.36 -13.42
N LEU A 92 -6.80 -9.41 -14.24
CA LEU A 92 -5.53 -10.03 -13.96
C LEU A 92 -4.41 -8.99 -14.10
N GLU A 93 -3.58 -8.85 -13.09
CA GLU A 93 -2.42 -7.98 -13.08
C GLU A 93 -1.17 -8.82 -12.83
N ILE A 94 -0.14 -8.60 -13.63
CA ILE A 94 1.15 -9.28 -13.57
C ILE A 94 2.24 -8.22 -13.60
N ASP A 95 3.17 -8.24 -12.65
CA ASP A 95 4.24 -7.25 -12.58
C ASP A 95 5.19 -7.38 -13.76
N VAL A 96 5.62 -8.61 -14.10
CA VAL A 96 6.39 -8.89 -15.32
C VAL A 96 5.93 -10.20 -15.94
N LEU A 97 5.58 -10.17 -17.20
CA LEU A 97 5.37 -11.35 -18.03
C LEU A 97 6.53 -11.49 -19.01
N ALA A 98 7.24 -12.59 -18.93
CA ALA A 98 8.31 -12.91 -19.88
C ALA A 98 8.02 -14.23 -20.57
N TYR A 99 8.30 -14.30 -21.89
CA TYR A 99 8.11 -15.54 -22.62
C TYR A 99 9.04 -15.63 -23.83
N THR A 100 9.19 -16.83 -24.31
CA THR A 100 9.87 -17.14 -25.56
C THR A 100 9.04 -18.12 -26.36
N ASN A 101 9.18 -18.05 -27.66
CA ASN A 101 8.56 -18.95 -28.62
C ASN A 101 9.61 -19.92 -29.19
N GLY A 102 9.18 -20.96 -29.89
CA GLY A 102 10.09 -21.93 -30.50
C GLY A 102 10.46 -23.09 -29.56
N ASP A 103 11.70 -23.55 -29.60
CA ASP A 103 12.12 -24.79 -28.92
C ASP A 103 12.01 -24.72 -27.40
N ILE A 104 12.27 -23.58 -26.80
CA ILE A 104 12.18 -23.39 -25.36
C ILE A 104 10.71 -23.30 -24.89
N ASN A 105 9.88 -22.57 -25.60
CA ASN A 105 8.42 -22.43 -25.40
C ASN A 105 7.98 -22.31 -23.93
N LYS A 106 8.55 -21.35 -23.21
CA LYS A 106 8.29 -21.07 -21.80
C LYS A 106 7.68 -19.71 -21.58
N ALA A 107 6.91 -19.57 -20.50
CA ALA A 107 6.46 -18.29 -19.99
C ALA A 107 6.79 -18.21 -18.50
N MET A 108 7.24 -17.03 -18.06
CA MET A 108 7.55 -16.72 -16.68
C MET A 108 6.69 -15.55 -16.20
N ILE A 109 6.01 -15.76 -15.11
CA ILE A 109 5.20 -14.77 -14.41
C ILE A 109 5.99 -14.35 -13.19
N VAL A 110 6.36 -13.08 -13.13
CA VAL A 110 7.15 -12.53 -12.02
C VAL A 110 6.28 -11.58 -11.23
N GLU A 111 6.20 -11.81 -9.94
CA GLU A 111 5.65 -10.90 -8.94
C GLU A 111 6.79 -10.30 -8.13
N VAL A 112 6.82 -8.97 -8.01
CA VAL A 112 7.83 -8.24 -7.25
C VAL A 112 7.23 -7.80 -5.93
N LYS A 113 7.88 -8.15 -4.82
CA LYS A 113 7.43 -7.78 -3.48
C LYS A 113 8.59 -7.21 -2.68
N SER A 114 8.31 -6.21 -1.85
CA SER A 114 9.27 -5.70 -0.87
C SER A 114 9.51 -6.70 0.27
N HIS A 115 8.49 -7.49 0.62
CA HIS A 115 8.53 -8.51 1.66
C HIS A 115 7.79 -9.76 1.21
N VAL A 116 8.32 -10.94 1.55
CA VAL A 116 7.63 -12.22 1.31
C VAL A 116 6.70 -12.53 2.47
N GLU A 117 5.43 -12.66 2.15
CA GLU A 117 4.39 -13.16 3.05
C GLU A 117 3.74 -14.40 2.41
N GLU A 118 3.11 -15.23 3.21
CA GLU A 118 2.32 -16.37 2.70
C GLU A 118 1.27 -15.94 1.66
N LYS A 119 0.71 -14.74 1.85
CA LYS A 119 -0.23 -14.12 0.91
C LYS A 119 0.39 -13.87 -0.46
N SER A 120 1.68 -13.54 -0.53
CA SER A 120 2.39 -13.28 -1.79
C SER A 120 2.50 -14.54 -2.63
N ILE A 121 2.78 -15.66 -2.00
CA ILE A 121 2.83 -16.98 -2.65
C ILE A 121 1.42 -17.36 -3.13
N ALA A 122 0.41 -17.23 -2.27
CA ALA A 122 -0.96 -17.53 -2.62
C ALA A 122 -1.48 -16.68 -3.79
N GLN A 123 -1.08 -15.40 -3.85
CA GLN A 123 -1.39 -14.50 -4.95
C GLN A 123 -0.76 -14.98 -6.26
N LEU A 124 0.52 -15.32 -6.26
CA LEU A 124 1.22 -15.85 -7.43
C LEU A 124 0.59 -17.15 -7.94
N VAL A 125 0.23 -18.06 -7.05
CA VAL A 125 -0.47 -19.30 -7.41
C VAL A 125 -1.81 -19.00 -8.11
N LYS A 126 -2.61 -18.07 -7.58
CA LYS A 126 -3.87 -17.67 -8.23
C LYS A 126 -3.66 -17.07 -9.62
N ILE A 127 -2.60 -16.32 -9.82
CA ILE A 127 -2.24 -15.76 -11.12
C ILE A 127 -1.90 -16.92 -12.09
N LEU A 128 -1.08 -17.86 -11.66
CA LEU A 128 -0.71 -19.03 -12.46
C LEU A 128 -1.92 -19.88 -12.88
N GLU A 129 -2.87 -20.11 -11.97
CA GLU A 129 -4.10 -20.84 -12.25
C GLU A 129 -4.96 -20.14 -13.32
N LYS A 130 -5.05 -18.82 -13.27
CA LYS A 130 -5.85 -18.02 -14.20
C LYS A 130 -5.13 -17.71 -15.51
N PHE A 131 -3.82 -17.81 -15.54
CA PHE A 131 -2.99 -17.36 -16.65
C PHE A 131 -3.44 -17.87 -18.01
N ARG A 132 -3.63 -19.19 -18.14
CA ARG A 132 -4.04 -19.82 -19.41
C ARG A 132 -5.44 -19.40 -19.88
N THR A 133 -6.32 -19.05 -18.95
CA THR A 133 -7.66 -18.54 -19.28
C THR A 133 -7.60 -17.12 -19.83
N PHE A 134 -6.72 -16.29 -19.26
CA PHE A 134 -6.53 -14.91 -19.72
C PHE A 134 -5.69 -14.82 -20.97
N PHE A 135 -4.72 -15.71 -21.15
CA PHE A 135 -3.77 -15.76 -22.28
C PHE A 135 -3.87 -17.08 -23.02
N PRO A 136 -4.91 -17.31 -23.82
CA PRO A 136 -5.10 -18.57 -24.55
C PRO A 136 -3.98 -18.84 -25.57
N GLU A 137 -3.30 -17.80 -26.06
CA GLU A 137 -2.14 -17.91 -26.94
C GLU A 137 -0.91 -18.56 -26.29
N HIS A 138 -0.89 -18.66 -24.96
CA HIS A 138 0.17 -19.29 -24.18
C HIS A 138 -0.20 -20.67 -23.65
N GLN A 139 -1.25 -21.28 -24.15
CA GLN A 139 -1.76 -22.59 -23.68
C GLN A 139 -0.72 -23.69 -23.72
N ASN A 140 0.11 -23.71 -24.74
CA ASN A 140 1.11 -24.76 -24.98
C ASN A 140 2.46 -24.48 -24.31
N LYS A 141 2.58 -23.36 -23.59
CA LYS A 141 3.82 -23.00 -22.91
C LYS A 141 3.93 -23.67 -21.53
N GLN A 142 5.15 -24.00 -21.17
CA GLN A 142 5.47 -24.29 -19.77
C GLN A 142 5.49 -22.98 -19.00
N VAL A 143 4.66 -22.86 -17.97
CA VAL A 143 4.48 -21.64 -17.20
C VAL A 143 5.11 -21.79 -15.83
N TYR A 144 5.94 -20.82 -15.47
CA TYR A 144 6.63 -20.74 -14.17
C TYR A 144 6.28 -19.45 -13.46
N GLY A 145 6.14 -19.50 -12.15
CA GLY A 145 6.00 -18.33 -11.29
C GLY A 145 7.32 -18.02 -10.59
N ILE A 146 7.68 -16.76 -10.56
CA ILE A 146 8.84 -16.22 -9.84
C ILE A 146 8.36 -15.16 -8.86
N LEU A 147 8.69 -15.33 -7.59
CA LEU A 147 8.52 -14.29 -6.59
C LEU A 147 9.86 -13.60 -6.39
N ALA A 148 9.97 -12.38 -6.89
CA ALA A 148 11.17 -11.54 -6.72
C ALA A 148 11.01 -10.65 -5.49
N VAL A 149 12.06 -10.61 -4.66
CA VAL A 149 12.09 -9.81 -3.44
C VAL A 149 13.17 -8.77 -3.56
N ASP A 150 12.82 -7.53 -3.33
CA ASP A 150 13.79 -6.45 -3.22
C ASP A 150 14.44 -6.49 -1.83
N MET A 151 15.72 -6.87 -1.79
CA MET A 151 16.50 -6.95 -0.55
C MET A 151 17.22 -5.63 -0.21
N SER A 152 16.95 -4.55 -0.89
CA SER A 152 17.63 -3.26 -0.69
C SER A 152 17.34 -2.61 0.66
N GLU A 153 16.31 -3.04 1.39
CA GLU A 153 15.93 -2.50 2.70
C GLU A 153 16.44 -3.30 3.92
N GLN A 154 17.23 -4.36 3.70
CA GLN A 154 17.85 -5.11 4.82
C GLN A 154 19.24 -4.56 5.14
N LYS A 155 19.27 -3.33 5.72
CA LYS A 155 20.44 -2.81 6.43
C LYS A 155 20.02 -2.14 7.73
#